data_706f73259f9e88fa3331ec3f329ca9ae
#
_entry.id   706f73259f9e88fa3331ec3f329ca9ae
#
_cell.length_a   1.000
_cell.length_b   1.000
_cell.length_c   1.000
_cell.angle_alpha   90.00
_cell.angle_beta   90.00
_cell.angle_gamma   90.00
#
_symmetry.space_group_name_H-M   'P 1'
#
loop_
_entity.id
_entity.type
_entity.pdbx_description
1 polymer ?
#
loop_
_entity_poly.entity_id
_entity_poly.type
_entity_poly.pdbx_seq_one_letter_code
_entity_poly.pdbx_strand_id
1 'polypeptide(L)'
;TTGGGIPWIRNLERAARIDQIDTIEGIFNGTSNYILDQMQRAHLDFDPVLLAAKDMGYAEADPSADIDGDDVVNKLKISAALAYDMVPPRDVPKFGIRNVTKADIDFFASRHQVLRLIGKSRRVGNHYSMVVEPRLYPATALAANTFENFNLIRLHGQTIGDLQFYGQGAGKYPTANAIVQDLFDILENAPHLTRHFDQNLQFDADLNTADYLLRADPLT
;
A
#
# COMPACT_ATOMS: atom_id res chain seq x y z
N THR A 1 0.60 9.54 -9.83
CA THR A 1 1.87 8.94 -9.38
C THR A 1 1.58 7.84 -8.35
N THR A 2 2.29 6.71 -8.43
CA THR A 2 2.27 5.68 -7.38
C THR A 2 3.36 6.01 -6.37
N GLY A 3 3.00 6.28 -5.11
CA GLY A 3 3.94 6.64 -4.04
C GLY A 3 4.18 8.15 -3.87
N GLY A 4 3.51 9.01 -4.62
CA GLY A 4 3.64 10.47 -4.49
C GLY A 4 5.06 10.96 -4.74
N GLY A 5 5.73 11.47 -3.71
CA GLY A 5 7.13 11.91 -3.78
C GLY A 5 8.17 10.79 -3.70
N ILE A 6 7.73 9.56 -3.42
CA ILE A 6 8.61 8.39 -3.46
C ILE A 6 8.85 8.01 -4.92
N PRO A 7 10.10 7.92 -5.41
CA PRO A 7 10.40 7.51 -6.79
C PRO A 7 10.22 5.99 -6.97
N TRP A 8 9.01 5.50 -6.62
CA TRP A 8 8.71 4.08 -6.51
C TRP A 8 8.83 3.35 -7.84
N ILE A 9 8.14 3.83 -8.88
CA ILE A 9 8.11 3.15 -10.19
C ILE A 9 9.52 3.04 -10.77
N ARG A 10 10.30 4.12 -10.72
CA ARG A 10 11.68 4.14 -11.23
C ARG A 10 12.61 3.17 -10.49
N ASN A 11 12.48 3.10 -9.16
CA ASN A 11 13.27 2.15 -8.38
C ASN A 11 12.83 0.71 -8.61
N LEU A 12 11.53 0.47 -8.74
CA LEU A 12 11.00 -0.85 -9.09
C LEU A 12 11.50 -1.30 -10.46
N GLU A 13 11.44 -0.44 -11.49
CA GLU A 13 11.97 -0.72 -12.81
C GLU A 13 13.47 -1.06 -12.78
N ARG A 14 14.26 -0.30 -12.01
CA ARG A 14 15.69 -0.56 -11.86
C ARG A 14 15.98 -1.90 -11.18
N ALA A 15 15.27 -2.21 -10.10
CA ALA A 15 15.42 -3.49 -9.40
C ALA A 15 15.01 -4.67 -10.30
N ALA A 16 13.85 -4.58 -10.95
CA ALA A 16 13.31 -5.64 -11.79
C ALA A 16 14.07 -5.84 -13.14
N ARG A 17 15.05 -4.98 -13.44
CA ARG A 17 15.89 -5.12 -14.63
C ARG A 17 16.87 -6.29 -14.52
N ILE A 18 17.36 -6.56 -13.31
CA ILE A 18 18.44 -7.55 -13.06
C ILE A 18 18.04 -8.56 -11.98
N ASP A 19 16.90 -8.37 -11.32
CA ASP A 19 16.47 -9.25 -10.24
C ASP A 19 15.01 -9.68 -10.42
N GLN A 20 14.67 -10.85 -9.95
CA GLN A 20 13.28 -11.30 -9.88
C GLN A 20 12.66 -10.77 -8.58
N ILE A 21 11.74 -9.84 -8.74
CA ILE A 21 10.95 -9.36 -7.61
C ILE A 21 9.87 -10.38 -7.29
N ASP A 22 9.82 -10.83 -6.06
CA ASP A 22 8.85 -11.84 -5.60
C ASP A 22 7.79 -11.28 -4.63
N THR A 23 8.07 -10.14 -3.98
CA THR A 23 7.11 -9.54 -3.05
C THR A 23 7.09 -8.03 -3.19
N ILE A 24 5.88 -7.48 -3.22
CA ILE A 24 5.60 -6.04 -3.07
C ILE A 24 4.59 -5.92 -1.94
N GLU A 25 4.89 -5.06 -0.98
CA GLU A 25 4.02 -4.82 0.17
C GLU A 25 4.14 -3.37 0.60
N GLY A 26 3.02 -2.74 1.02
CA GLY A 26 3.17 -1.40 1.56
C GLY A 26 1.90 -0.66 1.91
N ILE A 27 2.12 0.48 2.54
CA ILE A 27 1.14 1.54 2.79
C ILE A 27 1.18 2.45 1.56
N PHE A 28 0.20 2.31 0.66
CA PHE A 28 0.13 3.03 -0.61
C PHE A 28 -0.79 4.25 -0.59
N ASN A 29 -1.58 4.41 0.48
CA ASN A 29 -2.58 5.46 0.58
C ASN A 29 -2.40 6.27 1.86
N GLY A 30 -2.16 7.58 1.71
CA GLY A 30 -1.92 8.49 2.82
C GLY A 30 -3.16 8.77 3.65
N THR A 31 -4.35 8.85 3.05
CA THR A 31 -5.61 9.15 3.74
C THR A 31 -5.98 8.04 4.72
N SER A 32 -5.99 6.79 4.26
CA SER A 32 -6.28 5.64 5.13
C SER A 32 -5.23 5.47 6.23
N ASN A 33 -3.94 5.73 5.92
CA ASN A 33 -2.89 5.69 6.93
C ASN A 33 -3.07 6.79 7.98
N TYR A 34 -3.39 8.01 7.56
CA TYR A 34 -3.68 9.12 8.47
C TYR A 34 -4.85 8.77 9.41
N ILE A 35 -5.95 8.22 8.86
CA ILE A 35 -7.12 7.85 9.67
C ILE A 35 -6.73 6.82 10.74
N LEU A 36 -6.09 5.72 10.38
CA LEU A 36 -5.69 4.68 11.33
C LEU A 36 -4.66 5.19 12.36
N ASP A 37 -3.73 6.05 11.95
CA ASP A 37 -2.75 6.67 12.83
C ASP A 37 -3.41 7.58 13.88
N GLN A 38 -4.35 8.43 13.46
CA GLN A 38 -5.06 9.34 14.37
C GLN A 38 -6.02 8.59 15.29
N MET A 39 -6.73 7.57 14.80
CA MET A 39 -7.54 6.70 15.67
C MET A 39 -6.70 6.13 16.82
N GLN A 40 -5.49 5.69 16.53
CA GLN A 40 -4.60 5.10 17.53
C GLN A 40 -3.98 6.15 18.46
N ARG A 41 -3.45 7.26 17.94
CA ARG A 41 -2.71 8.25 18.73
C ARG A 41 -3.61 9.19 19.52
N ALA A 42 -4.76 9.57 18.94
CA ALA A 42 -5.73 10.45 19.58
C ALA A 42 -6.84 9.69 20.31
N HIS A 43 -6.86 8.35 20.21
CA HIS A 43 -7.90 7.50 20.80
C HIS A 43 -9.33 7.89 20.37
N LEU A 44 -9.49 8.28 19.11
CA LEU A 44 -10.76 8.70 18.52
C LEU A 44 -11.38 7.57 17.69
N ASP A 45 -12.70 7.64 17.50
CA ASP A 45 -13.40 6.78 16.55
C ASP A 45 -13.19 7.23 15.10
N PHE A 46 -13.58 6.35 14.16
CA PHE A 46 -13.41 6.52 12.74
C PHE A 46 -14.05 7.81 12.19
N ASP A 47 -15.32 8.08 12.52
CA ASP A 47 -16.08 9.20 11.94
C ASP A 47 -15.50 10.57 12.33
N PRO A 48 -15.17 10.86 13.60
CA PRO A 48 -14.50 12.10 13.96
C PRO A 48 -13.18 12.32 13.25
N VAL A 49 -12.38 11.26 13.09
CA VAL A 49 -11.08 11.34 12.42
C VAL A 49 -11.27 11.56 10.90
N LEU A 50 -12.23 10.89 10.29
CA LEU A 50 -12.56 11.10 8.88
C LEU A 50 -13.02 12.54 8.61
N LEU A 51 -13.83 13.10 9.50
CA LEU A 51 -14.25 14.50 9.39
C LEU A 51 -13.05 15.46 9.44
N ALA A 52 -12.17 15.26 10.42
CA ALA A 52 -10.94 16.04 10.54
C ALA A 52 -10.02 15.90 9.31
N ALA A 53 -9.93 14.70 8.72
CA ALA A 53 -9.17 14.47 7.50
C ALA A 53 -9.75 15.24 6.31
N LYS A 54 -11.08 15.36 6.21
CA LYS A 54 -11.76 16.18 5.19
C LYS A 54 -11.47 17.67 5.38
N ASP A 55 -11.58 18.17 6.60
CA ASP A 55 -11.33 19.58 6.93
C ASP A 55 -9.89 20.02 6.62
N MET A 56 -8.93 19.08 6.78
CA MET A 56 -7.51 19.31 6.45
C MET A 56 -7.17 19.07 4.98
N GLY A 57 -8.13 18.61 4.16
CA GLY A 57 -7.91 18.32 2.75
C GLY A 57 -7.12 17.02 2.48
N TYR A 58 -7.02 16.12 3.47
CA TYR A 58 -6.44 14.79 3.28
C TYR A 58 -7.44 13.80 2.68
N ALA A 59 -8.74 14.01 2.92
CA ALA A 59 -9.81 13.22 2.34
C ALA A 59 -10.73 14.11 1.49
N GLU A 60 -11.13 13.60 0.33
CA GLU A 60 -12.14 14.26 -0.52
C GLU A 60 -13.55 14.14 0.07
N ALA A 61 -14.52 14.83 -0.55
CA ALA A 61 -15.92 14.75 -0.14
C ALA A 61 -16.43 13.30 -0.13
N ASP A 62 -16.11 12.53 -1.17
CA ASP A 62 -16.29 11.07 -1.21
C ASP A 62 -14.94 10.36 -1.04
N PRO A 63 -14.61 9.88 0.17
CA PRO A 63 -13.35 9.22 0.46
C PRO A 63 -13.37 7.70 0.18
N SER A 64 -14.41 7.19 -0.46
CA SER A 64 -14.66 5.74 -0.60
C SER A 64 -13.46 5.02 -1.24
N ALA A 65 -12.84 5.61 -2.27
CA ALA A 65 -11.69 5.01 -2.93
C ALA A 65 -10.49 4.79 -1.97
N ASP A 66 -10.33 5.68 -0.98
CA ASP A 66 -9.26 5.59 0.01
C ASP A 66 -9.61 4.57 1.12
N ILE A 67 -10.81 4.70 1.71
CA ILE A 67 -11.19 3.92 2.89
C ILE A 67 -11.63 2.49 2.55
N ASP A 68 -12.12 2.24 1.34
CA ASP A 68 -12.48 0.90 0.86
C ASP A 68 -11.33 0.19 0.14
N GLY A 69 -10.20 0.90 -0.06
CA GLY A 69 -8.94 0.34 -0.54
C GLY A 69 -8.77 0.30 -2.06
N ASP A 70 -9.64 0.95 -2.84
CA ASP A 70 -9.55 0.95 -4.31
C ASP A 70 -8.29 1.64 -4.82
N ASP A 71 -7.89 2.74 -4.21
CA ASP A 71 -6.63 3.42 -4.54
C ASP A 71 -5.41 2.51 -4.30
N VAL A 72 -5.41 1.78 -3.18
CA VAL A 72 -4.36 0.81 -2.88
C VAL A 72 -4.34 -0.32 -3.89
N VAL A 73 -5.52 -0.86 -4.29
CA VAL A 73 -5.64 -1.89 -5.34
C VAL A 73 -5.03 -1.39 -6.65
N ASN A 74 -5.37 -0.18 -7.08
CA ASN A 74 -4.86 0.36 -8.35
C ASN A 74 -3.34 0.52 -8.34
N LYS A 75 -2.77 1.06 -7.26
CA LYS A 75 -1.32 1.22 -7.10
C LYS A 75 -0.59 -0.13 -7.01
N LEU A 76 -1.18 -1.11 -6.33
CA LEU A 76 -0.66 -2.46 -6.25
C LEU A 76 -0.65 -3.16 -7.62
N LYS A 77 -1.74 -3.02 -8.40
CA LYS A 77 -1.84 -3.54 -9.77
C LYS A 77 -0.73 -2.99 -10.66
N ILE A 78 -0.52 -1.67 -10.66
CA ILE A 78 0.56 -1.03 -11.43
C ILE A 78 1.91 -1.60 -11.01
N SER A 79 2.15 -1.69 -9.71
CA SER A 79 3.41 -2.19 -9.16
C SER A 79 3.68 -3.65 -9.55
N ALA A 80 2.67 -4.52 -9.38
CA ALA A 80 2.80 -5.94 -9.72
C ALA A 80 2.95 -6.17 -11.23
N ALA A 81 2.21 -5.42 -12.07
CA ALA A 81 2.36 -5.47 -13.51
C ALA A 81 3.81 -5.19 -13.96
N LEU A 82 4.41 -4.13 -13.40
CA LEU A 82 5.79 -3.75 -13.71
C LEU A 82 6.82 -4.74 -13.14
N ALA A 83 6.60 -5.24 -11.92
CA ALA A 83 7.54 -6.17 -11.29
C ALA A 83 7.54 -7.55 -11.92
N TYR A 84 6.35 -8.05 -12.30
CA TYR A 84 6.17 -9.42 -12.76
C TYR A 84 5.99 -9.54 -14.28
N ASP A 85 5.97 -8.42 -15.01
CA ASP A 85 5.75 -8.35 -16.46
C ASP A 85 4.46 -9.06 -16.91
N MET A 86 3.36 -8.84 -16.17
CA MET A 86 2.08 -9.54 -16.37
C MET A 86 0.91 -8.57 -16.42
N VAL A 87 -0.20 -8.99 -17.01
CA VAL A 87 -1.48 -8.27 -16.91
C VAL A 87 -2.10 -8.58 -15.55
N PRO A 88 -2.35 -7.57 -14.69
CA PRO A 88 -2.95 -7.81 -13.38
C PRO A 88 -4.40 -8.28 -13.50
N PRO A 89 -4.94 -9.00 -12.50
CA PRO A 89 -6.29 -9.50 -12.51
C PRO A 89 -7.29 -8.34 -12.48
N ARG A 90 -8.49 -8.57 -13.05
CA ARG A 90 -9.56 -7.57 -12.99
C ARG A 90 -9.95 -7.27 -11.56
N ASP A 91 -10.16 -8.31 -10.77
CA ASP A 91 -10.61 -8.21 -9.39
C ASP A 91 -9.49 -8.66 -8.44
N VAL A 92 -9.25 -7.87 -7.41
CA VAL A 92 -8.29 -8.14 -6.33
C VAL A 92 -9.08 -8.19 -5.03
N PRO A 93 -8.95 -9.25 -4.23
CA PRO A 93 -9.55 -9.28 -2.89
C PRO A 93 -9.14 -8.05 -2.10
N LYS A 94 -10.13 -7.32 -1.58
CA LYS A 94 -9.90 -6.11 -0.82
C LYS A 94 -10.79 -6.01 0.40
N PHE A 95 -10.20 -5.55 1.49
CA PHE A 95 -10.88 -5.21 2.73
C PHE A 95 -10.40 -3.83 3.15
N GLY A 96 -11.32 -2.89 3.20
CA GLY A 96 -11.03 -1.51 3.60
C GLY A 96 -10.99 -1.32 5.11
N ILE A 97 -10.95 -0.05 5.52
CA ILE A 97 -10.89 0.34 6.94
C ILE A 97 -12.22 0.88 7.48
N ARG A 98 -13.26 0.95 6.65
CA ARG A 98 -14.57 1.55 7.01
C ARG A 98 -15.17 0.97 8.29
N ASN A 99 -14.97 -0.30 8.54
CA ASN A 99 -15.54 -1.02 9.69
C ASN A 99 -14.57 -1.16 10.87
N VAL A 100 -13.41 -0.52 10.81
CA VAL A 100 -12.45 -0.49 11.92
C VAL A 100 -13.00 0.47 13.00
N THR A 101 -13.09 -0.02 14.22
CA THR A 101 -13.59 0.75 15.37
C THR A 101 -12.45 1.13 16.31
N LYS A 102 -12.71 2.12 17.17
CA LYS A 102 -11.82 2.45 18.28
C LYS A 102 -11.52 1.24 19.16
N ALA A 103 -12.51 0.40 19.41
CA ALA A 103 -12.35 -0.80 20.24
C ALA A 103 -11.36 -1.79 19.62
N ASP A 104 -11.35 -1.96 18.29
CA ASP A 104 -10.37 -2.77 17.59
C ASP A 104 -8.95 -2.19 17.76
N ILE A 105 -8.80 -0.89 17.57
CA ILE A 105 -7.51 -0.19 17.71
C ILE A 105 -6.98 -0.32 19.15
N ASP A 106 -7.81 -0.07 20.16
CA ASP A 106 -7.42 -0.17 21.58
C ASP A 106 -7.04 -1.63 21.94
N PHE A 107 -7.77 -2.61 21.42
CA PHE A 107 -7.47 -4.03 21.60
C PHE A 107 -6.09 -4.39 21.05
N PHE A 108 -5.76 -3.96 19.83
CA PHE A 108 -4.45 -4.22 19.25
C PHE A 108 -3.32 -3.45 19.93
N ALA A 109 -3.57 -2.19 20.29
CA ALA A 109 -2.61 -1.36 21.03
C ALA A 109 -2.23 -2.00 22.37
N SER A 110 -3.18 -2.61 23.08
CA SER A 110 -2.91 -3.35 24.33
C SER A 110 -1.97 -4.55 24.16
N ARG A 111 -1.80 -5.01 22.91
CA ARG A 111 -0.89 -6.10 22.51
C ARG A 111 0.38 -5.60 21.83
N HIS A 112 0.67 -4.31 21.90
CA HIS A 112 1.79 -3.67 21.21
C HIS A 112 1.75 -3.89 19.68
N GLN A 113 0.56 -3.89 19.11
CA GLN A 113 0.33 -4.02 17.68
C GLN A 113 -0.32 -2.77 17.11
N VAL A 114 -0.01 -2.48 15.86
CA VAL A 114 -0.49 -1.32 15.11
C VAL A 114 -1.16 -1.80 13.83
N LEU A 115 -2.35 -1.29 13.55
CA LEU A 115 -3.11 -1.62 12.35
C LEU A 115 -2.74 -0.66 11.21
N ARG A 116 -2.49 -1.21 10.01
CA ARG A 116 -2.27 -0.44 8.77
C ARG A 116 -3.02 -1.07 7.61
N LEU A 117 -3.50 -0.25 6.67
CA LEU A 117 -4.05 -0.76 5.40
C LEU A 117 -2.92 -1.06 4.44
N ILE A 118 -2.80 -2.32 4.05
CA ILE A 118 -1.67 -2.83 3.28
C ILE A 118 -2.13 -3.40 1.94
N GLY A 119 -1.48 -2.97 0.87
CA GLY A 119 -1.48 -3.71 -0.39
C GLY A 119 -0.31 -4.68 -0.42
N LYS A 120 -0.58 -5.94 -0.71
CA LYS A 120 0.44 -6.98 -0.82
C LYS A 120 0.26 -7.80 -2.08
N SER A 121 1.36 -8.04 -2.78
CA SER A 121 1.47 -9.01 -3.86
C SER A 121 2.66 -9.91 -3.61
N ARG A 122 2.51 -11.20 -3.91
CA ARG A 122 3.56 -12.21 -3.80
C ARG A 122 3.56 -13.09 -5.04
N ARG A 123 4.76 -13.38 -5.57
CA ARG A 123 4.98 -14.33 -6.66
C ARG A 123 5.80 -15.52 -6.16
N VAL A 124 5.39 -16.72 -6.53
CA VAL A 124 6.12 -17.98 -6.30
C VAL A 124 6.06 -18.78 -7.60
N GLY A 125 7.20 -18.90 -8.27
CA GLY A 125 7.27 -19.57 -9.56
C GLY A 125 6.34 -18.92 -10.60
N ASN A 126 5.40 -19.69 -11.10
CA ASN A 126 4.39 -19.24 -12.07
C ASN A 126 3.06 -18.81 -11.44
N HIS A 127 3.00 -18.72 -10.12
CA HIS A 127 1.83 -18.28 -9.38
C HIS A 127 2.06 -16.93 -8.72
N TYR A 128 0.99 -16.17 -8.53
CA TYR A 128 1.02 -14.92 -7.76
C TYR A 128 -0.28 -14.70 -7.01
N SER A 129 -0.20 -13.93 -5.94
CA SER A 129 -1.37 -13.43 -5.20
C SER A 129 -1.35 -11.91 -5.11
N MET A 130 -2.51 -11.34 -4.90
CA MET A 130 -2.69 -9.92 -4.58
C MET A 130 -3.83 -9.79 -3.58
N VAL A 131 -3.65 -8.91 -2.59
CA VAL A 131 -4.69 -8.57 -1.62
C VAL A 131 -4.49 -7.16 -1.09
N VAL A 132 -5.57 -6.51 -0.71
CA VAL A 132 -5.57 -5.27 0.07
C VAL A 132 -6.37 -5.51 1.34
N GLU A 133 -5.73 -5.36 2.48
CA GLU A 133 -6.36 -5.64 3.77
C GLU A 133 -5.72 -4.89 4.94
N PRO A 134 -6.46 -4.61 6.01
CA PRO A 134 -5.87 -4.19 7.28
C PRO A 134 -4.96 -5.29 7.84
N ARG A 135 -3.70 -4.92 8.17
CA ARG A 135 -2.72 -5.82 8.75
C ARG A 135 -2.15 -5.27 10.04
N LEU A 136 -1.81 -6.19 10.95
CA LEU A 136 -1.20 -5.88 12.24
C LEU A 136 0.32 -5.99 12.15
N TYR A 137 0.99 -5.01 12.71
CA TYR A 137 2.45 -4.97 12.82
C TYR A 137 2.86 -4.80 14.29
N PRO A 138 3.96 -5.42 14.73
CA PRO A 138 4.57 -5.09 16.02
C PRO A 138 4.89 -3.58 16.07
N ALA A 139 4.71 -2.95 17.21
CA ALA A 139 4.96 -1.50 17.38
C ALA A 139 6.39 -1.07 17.01
N THR A 140 7.34 -2.00 16.97
CA THR A 140 8.73 -1.78 16.56
C THR A 140 8.95 -1.82 15.04
N ALA A 141 7.97 -2.27 14.26
CA ALA A 141 8.10 -2.36 12.80
C ALA A 141 8.07 -0.99 12.14
N LEU A 142 8.76 -0.83 11.00
CA LEU A 142 8.75 0.42 10.23
C LEU A 142 7.32 0.78 9.77
N ALA A 143 6.53 -0.19 9.35
CA ALA A 143 5.14 0.04 8.97
C ALA A 143 4.30 0.60 10.13
N ALA A 144 4.52 0.12 11.36
CA ALA A 144 3.86 0.65 12.56
C ALA A 144 4.24 2.12 12.83
N ASN A 145 5.46 2.52 12.47
CA ASN A 145 6.02 3.84 12.67
C ASN A 145 5.92 4.75 11.41
N THR A 146 5.08 4.38 10.47
CA THR A 146 4.71 5.22 9.32
C THR A 146 3.49 6.04 9.72
N PHE A 147 3.70 7.31 10.04
CA PHE A 147 2.69 8.20 10.61
C PHE A 147 2.03 9.09 9.55
N GLU A 148 0.88 9.66 9.92
CA GLU A 148 0.17 10.65 9.13
C GLU A 148 -0.09 10.18 7.69
N ASN A 149 0.13 11.06 6.70
CA ASN A 149 -0.07 10.78 5.28
C ASN A 149 1.16 10.17 4.58
N PHE A 150 2.13 9.68 5.36
CA PHE A 150 3.31 9.03 4.80
C PHE A 150 2.99 7.64 4.26
N ASN A 151 3.74 7.26 3.23
CA ASN A 151 3.72 5.93 2.64
C ASN A 151 5.02 5.20 2.97
N LEU A 152 4.92 3.87 3.05
CA LEU A 152 6.05 2.96 3.12
C LEU A 152 5.80 1.82 2.14
N ILE A 153 6.66 1.68 1.14
CA ILE A 153 6.55 0.63 0.13
C ILE A 153 7.79 -0.24 0.20
N ARG A 154 7.60 -1.54 0.27
CA ARG A 154 8.66 -2.54 0.31
C ARG A 154 8.60 -3.39 -0.95
N LEU A 155 9.76 -3.74 -1.49
CA LEU A 155 9.94 -4.85 -2.40
C LEU A 155 10.91 -5.87 -1.80
N HIS A 156 10.76 -7.14 -2.19
CA HIS A 156 11.75 -8.17 -1.97
C HIS A 156 12.14 -8.76 -3.33
N GLY A 157 13.44 -8.81 -3.58
CA GLY A 157 14.02 -9.47 -4.74
C GLY A 157 14.92 -10.63 -4.31
N GLN A 158 15.09 -11.61 -5.17
CA GLN A 158 15.84 -12.84 -4.85
C GLN A 158 17.31 -12.59 -4.54
N THR A 159 17.91 -11.57 -5.15
CA THR A 159 19.32 -11.23 -4.96
C THR A 159 19.51 -9.99 -4.11
N ILE A 160 18.67 -8.97 -4.27
CA ILE A 160 18.80 -7.70 -3.54
C ILE A 160 18.22 -7.78 -2.12
N GLY A 161 17.33 -8.75 -1.87
CA GLY A 161 16.62 -8.84 -0.59
C GLY A 161 15.57 -7.74 -0.43
N ASP A 162 15.41 -7.24 0.80
CA ASP A 162 14.41 -6.23 1.15
C ASP A 162 14.91 -4.81 0.89
N LEU A 163 14.15 -4.07 0.10
CA LEU A 163 14.26 -2.62 -0.02
C LEU A 163 12.97 -1.97 0.47
N GLN A 164 13.12 -0.88 1.21
CA GLN A 164 12.00 -0.11 1.72
C GLN A 164 12.14 1.36 1.30
N PHE A 165 11.04 1.95 0.85
CA PHE A 165 10.95 3.32 0.38
C PHE A 165 9.92 4.07 1.21
N TYR A 166 10.38 5.05 1.95
CA TYR A 166 9.56 5.86 2.86
C TYR A 166 9.52 7.31 2.38
N GLY A 167 8.35 7.93 2.43
CA GLY A 167 8.21 9.34 2.07
C GLY A 167 6.75 9.79 2.03
N GLN A 168 6.54 11.04 1.66
CA GLN A 168 5.20 11.59 1.52
C GLN A 168 4.49 10.98 0.30
N GLY A 169 3.38 10.30 0.55
CA GLY A 169 2.56 9.64 -0.47
C GLY A 169 1.71 10.60 -1.30
N ALA A 170 1.51 11.83 -0.82
CA ALA A 170 0.74 12.88 -1.46
C ALA A 170 1.22 14.25 -0.98
N GLY A 171 0.74 15.32 -1.63
CA GLY A 171 1.02 16.70 -1.26
C GLY A 171 1.52 17.53 -2.43
N LYS A 172 1.37 18.84 -2.34
CA LYS A 172 1.70 19.80 -3.41
C LYS A 172 3.16 19.66 -3.87
N TYR A 173 4.10 19.72 -2.96
CA TYR A 173 5.53 19.69 -3.29
C TYR A 173 6.03 18.31 -3.70
N PRO A 174 5.70 17.20 -3.00
CA PRO A 174 6.08 15.86 -3.43
C PRO A 174 5.54 15.52 -4.84
N THR A 175 4.29 15.86 -5.14
CA THR A 175 3.69 15.62 -6.46
C THR A 175 4.35 16.48 -7.53
N ALA A 176 4.59 17.77 -7.25
CA ALA A 176 5.29 18.65 -8.19
C ALA A 176 6.74 18.16 -8.47
N ASN A 177 7.44 17.68 -7.44
CA ASN A 177 8.78 17.10 -7.61
C ASN A 177 8.75 15.89 -8.55
N ALA A 178 7.79 14.97 -8.36
CA ALA A 178 7.64 13.81 -9.22
C ALA A 178 7.37 14.20 -10.70
N ILE A 179 6.50 15.20 -10.93
CA ILE A 179 6.23 15.72 -12.28
C ILE A 179 7.49 16.31 -12.92
N VAL A 180 8.26 17.08 -12.15
CA VAL A 180 9.51 17.69 -12.65
C VAL A 180 10.55 16.62 -12.98
N GLN A 181 10.66 15.56 -12.16
CA GLN A 181 11.52 14.42 -12.47
C GLN A 181 11.12 13.74 -13.79
N ASP A 182 9.82 13.49 -14.00
CA ASP A 182 9.34 12.90 -15.25
C ASP A 182 9.66 13.79 -16.47
N LEU A 183 9.59 15.13 -16.32
CA LEU A 183 10.00 16.07 -17.36
C LEU A 183 11.49 15.99 -17.69
N PHE A 184 12.36 15.89 -16.67
CA PHE A 184 13.78 15.68 -16.88
C PHE A 184 14.08 14.34 -17.55
N ASP A 185 13.41 13.27 -17.13
CA ASP A 185 13.54 11.95 -17.75
C ASP A 185 13.20 11.98 -19.25
N ILE A 186 12.16 12.74 -19.64
CA ILE A 186 11.80 12.93 -21.06
C ILE A 186 12.88 13.73 -21.79
N LEU A 187 13.35 14.84 -21.22
CA LEU A 187 14.35 15.71 -21.85
C LEU A 187 15.70 15.01 -22.04
N GLU A 188 16.07 14.14 -21.13
CA GLU A 188 17.32 13.40 -21.15
C GLU A 188 17.20 12.06 -21.90
N ASN A 189 16.03 11.74 -22.45
CA ASN A 189 15.72 10.43 -23.04
C ASN A 189 16.10 9.27 -22.12
N ALA A 190 15.81 9.42 -20.83
CA ALA A 190 16.13 8.41 -19.84
C ALA A 190 15.44 7.07 -20.16
N PRO A 191 16.18 5.95 -20.15
CA PRO A 191 15.61 4.68 -20.53
C PRO A 191 14.58 4.21 -19.49
N HIS A 192 13.42 3.80 -19.97
CA HIS A 192 12.41 3.06 -19.19
C HIS A 192 12.55 1.56 -19.43
N LEU A 193 12.13 0.78 -18.44
CA LEU A 193 12.01 -0.65 -18.61
C LEU A 193 10.83 -0.95 -19.54
N THR A 194 11.14 -1.54 -20.69
CA THR A 194 10.10 -2.01 -21.59
C THR A 194 9.48 -3.28 -21.00
N ARG A 195 8.16 -3.27 -20.82
CA ARG A 195 7.37 -4.42 -20.40
C ARG A 195 6.43 -4.82 -21.54
N HIS A 196 6.33 -6.11 -21.77
CA HIS A 196 5.44 -6.68 -22.78
C HIS A 196 4.15 -7.18 -22.17
N PHE A 197 4.11 -7.37 -20.82
CA PHE A 197 3.00 -7.90 -20.04
C PHE A 197 2.54 -9.27 -20.55
N ASP A 198 3.50 -10.09 -20.94
CA ASP A 198 3.29 -11.39 -21.62
C ASP A 198 3.52 -12.59 -20.69
N GLN A 199 3.94 -12.37 -19.43
CA GLN A 199 4.09 -13.45 -18.47
C GLN A 199 2.71 -14.03 -18.12
N ASN A 200 2.52 -15.31 -18.42
CA ASN A 200 1.29 -16.03 -18.11
C ASN A 200 1.34 -16.58 -16.68
N LEU A 201 1.21 -15.70 -15.69
CA LEU A 201 1.17 -16.09 -14.29
C LEU A 201 -0.26 -16.44 -13.87
N GLN A 202 -0.41 -17.43 -13.01
CA GLN A 202 -1.69 -17.87 -12.48
C GLN A 202 -1.99 -17.19 -11.13
N PHE A 203 -3.17 -16.62 -11.01
CA PHE A 203 -3.61 -16.08 -9.74
C PHE A 203 -3.91 -17.21 -8.75
N ASP A 204 -3.34 -17.14 -7.57
CA ASP A 204 -3.49 -18.12 -6.49
C ASP A 204 -3.64 -17.39 -5.15
N ALA A 205 -4.87 -17.34 -4.65
CA ALA A 205 -5.18 -16.67 -3.40
C ALA A 205 -4.48 -17.32 -2.19
N ASP A 206 -4.22 -18.62 -2.26
CA ASP A 206 -3.63 -19.40 -1.15
C ASP A 206 -2.17 -19.05 -0.88
N LEU A 207 -1.51 -18.37 -1.81
CA LEU A 207 -0.17 -17.81 -1.55
C LEU A 207 -0.17 -16.69 -0.49
N ASN A 208 -1.33 -16.18 -0.12
CA ASN A 208 -1.48 -15.09 0.83
C ASN A 208 -2.13 -15.53 2.13
N THR A 209 -1.69 -16.66 2.68
CA THR A 209 -2.13 -17.14 3.99
C THR A 209 -1.66 -16.24 5.12
N ALA A 210 -2.52 -16.03 6.12
CA ALA A 210 -2.24 -15.29 7.34
C ALA A 210 -3.17 -15.75 8.47
N ASP A 211 -2.82 -15.43 9.70
CA ASP A 211 -3.74 -15.56 10.82
C ASP A 211 -4.71 -14.36 10.80
N TYR A 212 -6.00 -14.62 10.92
CA TYR A 212 -7.04 -13.61 10.89
C TYR A 212 -7.73 -13.48 12.24
N LEU A 213 -7.97 -12.24 12.66
CA LEU A 213 -8.90 -11.95 13.75
C LEU A 213 -10.28 -11.70 13.15
N LEU A 214 -11.26 -12.47 13.58
CA LEU A 214 -12.65 -12.26 13.22
C LEU A 214 -13.39 -11.60 14.39
N ARG A 215 -14.03 -10.47 14.11
CA ARG A 215 -15.02 -9.87 14.99
C ARG A 215 -16.41 -10.27 14.50
N ALA A 216 -17.17 -10.94 15.35
CA ALA A 216 -18.55 -11.31 15.07
C ALA A 216 -19.43 -10.88 16.25
N ASP A 217 -20.69 -10.57 15.97
CA ASP A 217 -21.65 -10.40 17.03
C ASP A 217 -21.86 -11.74 17.74
N PRO A 218 -22.09 -11.73 19.07
CA PRO A 218 -22.40 -12.97 19.75
C PRO A 218 -23.64 -13.60 19.10
N LEU A 219 -23.52 -14.89 18.81
CA LEU A 219 -24.66 -15.66 18.30
C LEU A 219 -25.79 -15.56 19.33
N THR A 220 -26.90 -14.95 18.96
CA THR A 220 -28.14 -14.90 19.76
C THR A 220 -28.79 -16.28 19.81
#